data_d6f1fce31d68fcc59b01c8c2a3bbe4bf
#
_entry.id   d6f1fce31d68fcc59b01c8c2a3bbe4bf
#
_cell.length_a   1.000
_cell.length_b   1.000
_cell.length_c   1.000
_cell.angle_alpha   90.00
_cell.angle_beta   90.00
_cell.angle_gamma   90.00
#
_symmetry.space_group_name_H-M   'P 1'
#
loop_
_entity.id
_entity.type
_entity.pdbx_description
1 polymer ?
#
loop_
_entity_poly.entity_id
_entity_poly.type
_entity_poly.pdbx_seq_one_letter_code
_entity_poly.pdbx_strand_id
1 'polypeptide(L)'
;MKSLIFFCFAFILTVNSFGQKKADITFSVSAGCGMCEERIEKAYDVKGIVMADYELKTKNLHVVYKTKLFPDVLDVHRIAANVGHDTDKIKASDEVYNNLHGCCKYRDGKQECSADKRVHDHDHENHK
;
A
#
# COMPACT_ATOMS: atom_id res chain seq x y z
N MET A 1 19.58 57.88 -38.01
CA MET A 1 19.72 56.48 -38.18
C MET A 1 19.51 55.77 -36.85
N LYS A 2 18.36 55.23 -36.71
CA LYS A 2 17.86 54.74 -35.45
C LYS A 2 18.11 53.25 -35.35
N SER A 3 19.15 52.89 -34.58
CA SER A 3 19.44 51.49 -34.28
C SER A 3 18.49 51.03 -33.18
N LEU A 4 17.47 50.32 -33.55
CA LEU A 4 16.56 49.68 -32.61
C LEU A 4 17.21 48.35 -32.17
N ILE A 5 17.85 48.41 -31.02
CA ILE A 5 18.33 47.21 -30.37
C ILE A 5 17.11 46.56 -29.72
N PHE A 6 16.58 45.58 -30.42
CA PHE A 6 15.58 44.66 -29.87
C PHE A 6 16.27 43.78 -28.83
N PHE A 7 16.19 44.20 -27.60
CA PHE A 7 16.59 43.38 -26.46
C PHE A 7 15.50 42.33 -26.24
N CYS A 8 15.58 41.25 -27.01
CA CYS A 8 14.82 40.04 -26.72
C CYS A 8 15.34 39.47 -25.42
N PHE A 9 14.75 39.97 -24.33
CA PHE A 9 14.88 39.35 -23.03
C PHE A 9 14.13 38.03 -23.07
N ALA A 10 14.80 37.00 -23.57
CA ALA A 10 14.33 35.62 -23.45
C ALA A 10 14.37 35.25 -21.96
N PHE A 11 13.25 35.54 -21.30
CA PHE A 11 12.97 35.05 -19.95
C PHE A 11 12.82 33.53 -20.04
N ILE A 12 13.95 32.85 -19.94
CA ILE A 12 13.99 31.41 -19.83
C ILE A 12 13.36 31.11 -18.47
N LEU A 13 12.07 30.84 -18.48
CA LEU A 13 11.38 30.19 -17.36
C LEU A 13 11.99 28.80 -17.20
N THR A 14 13.06 28.70 -16.43
CA THR A 14 13.52 27.43 -15.90
C THR A 14 12.43 26.92 -14.97
N VAL A 15 11.51 26.15 -15.52
CA VAL A 15 10.58 25.34 -14.74
C VAL A 15 11.47 24.35 -14.00
N ASN A 16 11.85 24.72 -12.78
CA ASN A 16 12.40 23.76 -11.85
C ASN A 16 11.29 22.74 -11.59
N SER A 17 11.26 21.72 -12.41
CA SER A 17 10.46 20.53 -12.18
C SER A 17 11.05 19.89 -10.92
N PHE A 18 10.56 20.30 -9.75
CA PHE A 18 10.78 19.58 -8.52
C PHE A 18 10.07 18.23 -8.66
N GLY A 19 10.67 17.35 -9.45
CA GLY A 19 10.26 15.95 -9.53
C GLY A 19 10.32 15.41 -8.11
N GLN A 20 9.15 15.18 -7.51
CA GLN A 20 9.08 14.57 -6.19
C GLN A 20 9.77 13.23 -6.30
N LYS A 21 10.91 13.08 -5.61
CA LYS A 21 11.65 11.83 -5.59
C LYS A 21 10.73 10.73 -5.07
N LYS A 22 10.57 9.68 -5.87
CA LYS A 22 9.83 8.48 -5.52
C LYS A 22 10.82 7.36 -5.27
N ALA A 23 10.52 6.49 -4.34
CA ALA A 23 11.20 5.22 -4.18
C ALA A 23 10.23 4.10 -4.55
N ASP A 24 10.80 3.04 -5.05
CA ASP A 24 10.13 1.82 -5.48
C ASP A 24 10.78 0.66 -4.74
N ILE A 25 10.01 -0.03 -3.90
CA ILE A 25 10.49 -1.12 -3.07
C ILE A 25 9.52 -2.29 -3.08
N THR A 26 10.06 -3.47 -2.88
CA THR A 26 9.28 -4.69 -2.63
C THR A 26 9.80 -5.35 -1.37
N PHE A 27 8.91 -5.73 -0.47
CA PHE A 27 9.25 -6.41 0.77
C PHE A 27 8.18 -7.40 1.20
N SER A 28 8.56 -8.31 2.08
CA SER A 28 7.65 -9.35 2.55
C SER A 28 6.73 -8.83 3.64
N VAL A 29 5.44 -9.20 3.53
CA VAL A 29 4.40 -8.92 4.54
C VAL A 29 3.64 -10.20 4.84
N SER A 30 3.56 -10.57 6.11
CA SER A 30 2.86 -11.77 6.53
C SER A 30 1.35 -11.57 6.50
N ALA A 31 0.66 -12.45 5.78
CA ALA A 31 -0.78 -12.45 5.67
C ALA A 31 -1.30 -13.88 5.44
N GLY A 32 -2.55 -14.12 5.82
CA GLY A 32 -3.17 -15.44 5.74
C GLY A 32 -4.15 -15.63 4.58
N CYS A 33 -4.81 -14.56 4.13
CA CYS A 33 -5.94 -14.70 3.21
C CYS A 33 -6.25 -13.41 2.45
N GLY A 34 -7.19 -13.46 1.51
CA GLY A 34 -7.61 -12.31 0.71
C GLY A 34 -8.14 -11.13 1.53
N MET A 35 -8.74 -11.36 2.69
CA MET A 35 -9.13 -10.27 3.60
C MET A 35 -7.92 -9.53 4.17
N CYS A 36 -6.79 -10.22 4.32
CA CYS A 36 -5.53 -9.60 4.74
C CYS A 36 -4.95 -8.74 3.62
N GLU A 37 -4.99 -9.24 2.38
CA GLU A 37 -4.59 -8.51 1.18
C GLU A 37 -5.34 -7.18 1.07
N GLU A 38 -6.68 -7.22 1.11
CA GLU A 38 -7.51 -6.01 1.08
C GLU A 38 -7.19 -5.04 2.23
N ARG A 39 -6.97 -5.56 3.45
CA ARG A 39 -6.60 -4.73 4.61
C ARG A 39 -5.24 -4.07 4.42
N ILE A 40 -4.26 -4.80 3.91
CA ILE A 40 -2.92 -4.28 3.64
C ILE A 40 -3.03 -3.17 2.61
N GLU A 41 -3.61 -3.43 1.45
CA GLU A 41 -3.72 -2.44 0.37
C GLU A 41 -4.46 -1.19 0.81
N LYS A 42 -5.55 -1.35 1.56
CA LYS A 42 -6.30 -0.22 2.13
C LYS A 42 -5.48 0.60 3.13
N ALA A 43 -4.60 -0.03 3.91
CA ALA A 43 -3.73 0.68 4.84
C ALA A 43 -2.73 1.58 4.12
N TYR A 44 -2.31 1.20 2.91
CA TYR A 44 -1.41 1.99 2.06
C TYR A 44 -2.11 3.07 1.23
N ASP A 45 -3.44 3.17 1.28
CA ASP A 45 -4.18 4.27 0.65
C ASP A 45 -4.06 5.55 1.48
N VAL A 46 -2.85 6.05 1.60
CA VAL A 46 -2.50 7.25 2.36
C VAL A 46 -1.66 8.21 1.54
N LYS A 47 -1.71 9.49 1.91
CA LYS A 47 -0.93 10.52 1.23
C LYS A 47 0.55 10.19 1.26
N GLY A 48 1.16 10.15 0.08
CA GLY A 48 2.59 9.87 -0.08
C GLY A 48 2.86 8.47 -0.61
N ILE A 49 1.95 7.56 -0.49
CA ILE A 49 1.97 6.29 -1.23
C ILE A 49 1.36 6.55 -2.61
N VAL A 50 2.08 6.16 -3.64
CA VAL A 50 1.66 6.30 -5.05
C VAL A 50 0.97 5.04 -5.54
N MET A 51 1.50 3.90 -5.11
CA MET A 51 0.99 2.58 -5.45
C MET A 51 1.37 1.60 -4.35
N ALA A 52 0.48 0.69 -4.04
CA ALA A 52 0.74 -0.48 -3.22
C ALA A 52 -0.02 -1.67 -3.83
N ASP A 53 0.71 -2.73 -4.09
CA ASP A 53 0.20 -3.95 -4.70
C ASP A 53 0.74 -5.15 -3.90
N TYR A 54 -0.17 -5.87 -3.26
CA TYR A 54 0.17 -7.02 -2.43
C TYR A 54 -0.17 -8.32 -3.13
N GLU A 55 0.80 -9.20 -3.25
CA GLU A 55 0.59 -10.53 -3.80
C GLU A 55 0.54 -11.59 -2.70
N LEU A 56 -0.63 -12.15 -2.46
CA LEU A 56 -0.87 -13.13 -1.40
C LEU A 56 -0.04 -14.42 -1.57
N LYS A 57 0.21 -14.85 -2.80
CA LYS A 57 0.96 -16.10 -3.08
C LYS A 57 2.42 -15.98 -2.68
N THR A 58 3.06 -14.88 -3.03
CA THR A 58 4.47 -14.62 -2.75
C THR A 58 4.69 -13.93 -1.40
N LYS A 59 3.61 -13.41 -0.79
CA LYS A 59 3.65 -12.58 0.43
C LYS A 59 4.46 -11.30 0.25
N ASN A 60 4.58 -10.81 -0.96
CA ASN A 60 5.30 -9.59 -1.29
C ASN A 60 4.36 -8.40 -1.47
N LEU A 61 4.77 -7.28 -0.93
CA LEU A 61 4.14 -5.98 -1.13
C LEU A 61 5.07 -5.10 -1.95
N HIS A 62 4.61 -4.69 -3.12
CA HIS A 62 5.27 -3.71 -3.96
C HIS A 62 4.72 -2.33 -3.65
N VAL A 63 5.59 -1.39 -3.28
CA VAL A 63 5.20 -0.03 -2.89
C VAL A 63 6.03 1.00 -3.63
N VAL A 64 5.34 1.96 -4.24
CA VAL A 64 5.94 3.18 -4.76
C VAL A 64 5.49 4.35 -3.89
N TYR A 65 6.43 5.09 -3.33
CA TYR A 65 6.14 6.17 -2.40
C TYR A 65 7.00 7.41 -2.61
N LYS A 66 6.54 8.54 -2.09
CA LYS A 66 7.25 9.81 -2.13
C LYS A 66 8.22 9.91 -0.96
N THR A 67 9.52 9.92 -1.24
CA THR A 67 10.57 9.94 -0.21
C THR A 67 10.54 11.19 0.67
N LYS A 68 9.96 12.27 0.19
CA LYS A 68 9.77 13.50 1.00
C LYS A 68 8.81 13.28 2.17
N LEU A 69 7.79 12.43 1.99
CA LEU A 69 6.78 12.14 3.02
C LEU A 69 7.14 10.92 3.86
N PHE A 70 7.95 10.04 3.30
CA PHE A 70 8.50 8.86 3.98
C PHE A 70 10.02 8.85 3.84
N PRO A 71 10.73 9.70 4.61
CA PRO A 71 12.18 9.77 4.54
C PRO A 71 12.88 8.52 5.06
N ASP A 72 12.24 7.81 5.99
CA ASP A 72 12.68 6.52 6.50
C ASP A 72 11.83 5.40 5.88
N VAL A 73 12.48 4.43 5.26
CA VAL A 73 11.81 3.24 4.71
C VAL A 73 11.05 2.46 5.77
N LEU A 74 11.48 2.51 7.03
CA LEU A 74 10.78 1.86 8.14
C LEU A 74 9.39 2.45 8.37
N ASP A 75 9.16 3.72 8.04
CA ASP A 75 7.82 4.30 8.12
C ASP A 75 6.86 3.64 7.12
N VAL A 76 7.36 3.24 5.95
CA VAL A 76 6.58 2.47 4.98
C VAL A 76 6.24 1.08 5.52
N HIS A 77 7.19 0.40 6.17
CA HIS A 77 6.93 -0.89 6.82
C HIS A 77 5.95 -0.79 8.00
N ARG A 78 6.00 0.32 8.77
CA ARG A 78 5.08 0.55 9.89
C ARG A 78 3.62 0.59 9.48
N ILE A 79 3.31 0.98 8.26
CA ILE A 79 1.93 1.01 7.75
C ILE A 79 1.30 -0.39 7.85
N ALA A 80 1.98 -1.43 7.37
CA ALA A 80 1.52 -2.81 7.49
C ALA A 80 1.47 -3.30 8.94
N ALA A 81 2.51 -2.99 9.73
CA ALA A 81 2.59 -3.40 11.12
C ALA A 81 1.47 -2.78 11.98
N ASN A 82 1.09 -1.53 11.72
CA ASN A 82 0.02 -0.83 12.44
C ASN A 82 -1.37 -1.45 12.20
N VAL A 83 -1.54 -2.22 11.14
CA VAL A 83 -2.79 -2.97 10.88
C VAL A 83 -2.66 -4.46 11.15
N GLY A 84 -1.60 -4.87 11.85
CA GLY A 84 -1.44 -6.21 12.39
C GLY A 84 -0.61 -7.17 11.54
N HIS A 85 0.05 -6.69 10.47
CA HIS A 85 0.83 -7.53 9.57
C HIS A 85 2.33 -7.31 9.74
N ASP A 86 3.05 -8.40 10.05
CA ASP A 86 4.51 -8.36 10.17
C ASP A 86 5.15 -8.13 8.80
N THR A 87 6.19 -7.33 8.78
CA THR A 87 7.07 -7.21 7.61
C THR A 87 8.40 -7.89 7.90
N ASP A 88 9.27 -8.00 6.90
CA ASP A 88 10.64 -8.50 7.08
C ASP A 88 11.49 -7.61 8.01
N LYS A 89 11.06 -6.37 8.30
CA LYS A 89 11.80 -5.42 9.14
C LYS A 89 11.08 -5.04 10.43
N ILE A 90 9.77 -5.08 10.46
CA ILE A 90 8.94 -4.65 11.61
C ILE A 90 7.90 -5.70 11.92
N LYS A 91 7.84 -6.09 13.19
CA LYS A 91 6.79 -6.94 13.73
C LYS A 91 5.63 -6.09 14.23
N ALA A 92 4.41 -6.45 13.86
CA ALA A 92 3.21 -5.84 14.42
C ALA A 92 3.13 -6.11 15.93
N SER A 93 2.61 -5.16 16.70
CA SER A 93 2.39 -5.37 18.13
C SER A 93 1.39 -6.50 18.37
N ASP A 94 1.56 -7.21 19.47
CA ASP A 94 0.65 -8.31 19.82
C ASP A 94 -0.78 -7.81 20.05
N GLU A 95 -0.93 -6.60 20.55
CA GLU A 95 -2.23 -5.96 20.73
C GLU A 95 -2.98 -5.82 19.40
N VAL A 96 -2.34 -5.23 18.39
CA VAL A 96 -2.95 -5.05 17.06
C VAL A 96 -3.16 -6.39 16.37
N TYR A 97 -2.18 -7.29 16.46
CA TYR A 97 -2.28 -8.63 15.90
C TYR A 97 -3.46 -9.43 16.50
N ASN A 98 -3.65 -9.38 17.82
CA ASN A 98 -4.72 -10.10 18.50
C ASN A 98 -6.12 -9.60 18.14
N ASN A 99 -6.23 -8.35 17.67
CA ASN A 99 -7.47 -7.77 17.18
C ASN A 99 -7.80 -8.18 15.73
N LEU A 100 -6.91 -8.87 15.05
CA LEU A 100 -7.20 -9.41 13.71
C LEU A 100 -8.31 -10.45 13.78
N HIS A 101 -9.11 -10.51 12.71
CA HIS A 101 -10.06 -11.59 12.52
C HIS A 101 -9.34 -12.94 12.55
N GLY A 102 -9.99 -13.99 13.07
CA GLY A 102 -9.37 -15.30 13.27
C GLY A 102 -8.65 -15.86 12.04
N CYS A 103 -9.22 -15.67 10.85
CA CYS A 103 -8.59 -16.12 9.60
C CYS A 103 -7.36 -15.29 9.20
N CYS A 104 -7.16 -14.12 9.78
CA CYS A 104 -5.99 -13.28 9.55
C CYS A 104 -4.84 -13.54 10.53
N LYS A 105 -5.03 -14.44 11.50
CA LYS A 105 -4.02 -14.79 12.52
C LYS A 105 -2.97 -15.75 11.97
N TYR A 106 -2.10 -15.24 11.13
CA TYR A 106 -1.09 -16.00 10.39
C TYR A 106 0.04 -16.57 11.28
N ARG A 107 0.28 -16.01 12.48
CA ARG A 107 1.32 -16.50 13.41
C ARG A 107 0.96 -17.85 14.01
N ASP A 108 -0.33 -18.15 14.11
CA ASP A 108 -0.83 -19.38 14.75
C ASP A 108 -0.81 -20.60 13.82
N GLY A 109 -0.38 -20.44 12.58
CA GLY A 109 -0.30 -21.50 11.57
C GLY A 109 -1.66 -22.09 11.17
N LYS A 110 -2.75 -21.57 11.69
CA LYS A 110 -4.13 -21.99 11.40
C LYS A 110 -4.72 -21.11 10.32
N GLN A 111 -4.19 -21.20 9.12
CA GLN A 111 -4.73 -20.50 7.95
C GLN A 111 -5.91 -21.26 7.34
N GLU A 112 -6.97 -21.43 8.08
CA GLU A 112 -8.25 -21.87 7.51
C GLU A 112 -9.16 -20.68 7.29
N CYS A 113 -8.76 -19.80 6.40
CA CYS A 113 -9.72 -18.93 5.76
C CYS A 113 -10.42 -19.76 4.69
N SER A 114 -11.54 -20.36 5.05
CA SER A 114 -12.47 -20.91 4.07
C SER A 114 -12.99 -19.77 3.21
N ALA A 115 -12.20 -19.33 2.24
CA ALA A 115 -12.59 -18.35 1.22
C ALA A 115 -13.65 -18.93 0.25
N ASP A 116 -14.16 -20.13 0.55
CA ASP A 116 -15.02 -20.89 -0.37
C ASP A 116 -16.42 -21.14 0.19
N LYS A 117 -16.95 -20.22 0.99
CA LYS A 117 -18.39 -20.23 1.33
C LYS A 117 -19.03 -18.88 1.15
N ARG A 118 -18.81 -18.26 0.01
CA ARG A 118 -19.84 -17.40 -0.57
C ARG A 118 -20.69 -18.25 -1.51
N VAL A 119 -21.43 -19.16 -0.93
CA VAL A 119 -22.60 -19.72 -1.60
C VAL A 119 -23.56 -18.55 -1.76
N HIS A 120 -23.74 -18.15 -2.98
CA HIS A 120 -24.86 -17.30 -3.36
C HIS A 120 -26.13 -18.16 -3.21
N ASP A 121 -26.69 -18.22 -2.00
CA ASP A 121 -28.08 -18.57 -1.81
C ASP A 121 -28.93 -17.37 -2.26
N HIS A 122 -29.11 -17.28 -3.56
CA HIS A 122 -30.24 -16.59 -4.11
C HIS A 122 -31.41 -17.60 -4.14
N ASP A 123 -32.06 -17.77 -3.01
CA ASP A 123 -33.38 -18.36 -2.96
C ASP A 123 -34.33 -17.41 -3.71
N HIS A 124 -34.59 -17.78 -4.94
CA HIS A 124 -35.75 -17.30 -5.67
C HIS A 124 -36.97 -17.95 -5.03
N GLU A 125 -37.49 -17.32 -4.02
CA GLU A 125 -38.87 -17.65 -3.60
C GLU A 125 -39.84 -17.19 -4.65
N ASN A 126 -40.33 -18.21 -5.35
CA ASN A 126 -41.34 -18.15 -6.37
C ASN A 126 -42.71 -17.96 -5.69
N HIS A 127 -43.23 -16.73 -5.69
CA HIS A 127 -44.62 -16.49 -5.32
C HIS A 127 -45.54 -16.84 -6.47
N LYS A 128 -46.29 -17.93 -6.23
CA LYS A 128 -47.55 -18.18 -6.96
C LYS A 128 -48.61 -17.14 -6.61
#